data_3050cab8ff92894f4c9de8ece4e7b1b1
#
_entry.id   3050cab8ff92894f4c9de8ece4e7b1b1
#
_cell.length_a   1.000
_cell.length_b   1.000
_cell.length_c   1.000
_cell.angle_alpha   90.00
_cell.angle_beta   90.00
_cell.angle_gamma   90.00
#
_symmetry.space_group_name_H-M   'P 1'
#
loop_
_entity.id
_entity.type
_entity.pdbx_description
1 polymer ?
#
loop_
_entity_poly.entity_id
_entity_poly.type
_entity_poly.pdbx_seq_one_letter_code
_entity_poly.pdbx_strand_id
1 'polypeptide(L)'
;MIRRLIIIVVCVLICVANSYAQKKYALLVGISDYHALNKANEWNNIHGTNDVSLITQLLKKQGFNVSAITETKATRANILKQLKQLTHRVSKGSIVYLHFSCHGQPFEDKNGDEEDGWDESLVPIDAPIAYKKGTYEGKNHITDDVLA
;
A
#
# COMPACT_ATOMS: atom_id res chain seq x y z
N MET A 1 42.99 -2.90 36.59
CA MET A 1 42.78 -3.15 35.15
C MET A 1 41.57 -4.03 34.86
N ILE A 2 41.43 -5.19 35.48
CA ILE A 2 40.33 -6.15 35.23
C ILE A 2 38.91 -5.54 35.41
N ARG A 3 38.67 -4.77 36.50
CA ARG A 3 37.38 -4.12 36.74
C ARG A 3 36.95 -3.15 35.61
N ARG A 4 37.89 -2.38 35.07
CA ARG A 4 37.59 -1.46 33.95
C ARG A 4 37.30 -2.22 32.64
N LEU A 5 37.97 -3.33 32.42
CA LEU A 5 37.76 -4.21 31.28
C LEU A 5 36.36 -4.86 31.32
N ILE A 6 35.93 -5.33 32.49
CA ILE A 6 34.61 -5.91 32.70
C ILE A 6 33.51 -4.88 32.45
N ILE A 7 33.66 -3.64 32.92
CA ILE A 7 32.68 -2.56 32.69
C ILE A 7 32.56 -2.26 31.20
N ILE A 8 33.66 -2.19 30.46
CA ILE A 8 33.63 -1.92 29.01
C ILE A 8 32.94 -3.07 28.27
N VAL A 9 33.21 -4.33 28.60
CA VAL A 9 32.57 -5.50 27.99
C VAL A 9 31.08 -5.53 28.28
N VAL A 10 30.64 -5.21 29.49
CA VAL A 10 29.21 -5.14 29.86
C VAL A 10 28.50 -4.00 29.11
N CYS A 11 29.12 -2.82 29.01
CA CYS A 11 28.55 -1.70 28.23
C CYS A 11 28.42 -2.04 26.75
N VAL A 12 29.40 -2.72 26.15
CA VAL A 12 29.33 -3.15 24.74
C VAL A 12 28.22 -4.20 24.54
N LEU A 13 28.06 -5.16 25.45
CA LEU A 13 27.01 -6.15 25.42
C LEU A 13 25.61 -5.51 25.56
N ILE A 14 25.43 -4.50 26.40
CA ILE A 14 24.17 -3.77 26.56
C ILE A 14 23.84 -2.96 25.31
N CYS A 15 24.82 -2.35 24.65
CA CYS A 15 24.60 -1.64 23.38
C CYS A 15 24.20 -2.56 22.23
N VAL A 16 24.70 -3.80 22.19
CA VAL A 16 24.34 -4.77 21.14
C VAL A 16 22.94 -5.36 21.37
N ALA A 17 22.51 -5.52 22.65
CA ALA A 17 21.21 -6.10 23.00
C ALA A 17 20.00 -5.23 22.59
N ASN A 18 20.18 -3.92 22.34
CA ASN A 18 19.09 -3.02 21.95
C ASN A 18 18.99 -2.77 20.44
N SER A 19 19.78 -3.45 19.63
CA SER A 19 19.65 -3.37 18.18
C SER A 19 18.53 -4.30 17.68
N TYR A 20 17.28 -4.01 18.07
CA TYR A 20 16.14 -4.61 17.38
C TYR A 20 16.15 -4.13 15.94
N ALA A 21 16.45 -5.05 15.01
CA ALA A 21 16.36 -4.74 13.60
C ALA A 21 14.95 -4.20 13.30
N GLN A 22 14.88 -2.95 12.83
CA GLN A 22 13.63 -2.27 12.51
C GLN A 22 12.86 -3.11 11.49
N LYS A 23 11.65 -3.54 11.85
CA LYS A 23 10.81 -4.32 10.95
C LYS A 23 10.35 -3.45 9.77
N LYS A 24 10.44 -4.00 8.57
CA LYS A 24 10.11 -3.32 7.32
C LYS A 24 9.04 -4.09 6.59
N TYR A 25 7.95 -3.42 6.25
CA TYR A 25 6.82 -4.02 5.54
C TYR A 25 6.51 -3.22 4.29
N ALA A 26 6.12 -3.91 3.22
CA ALA A 26 5.63 -3.27 2.02
C ALA A 26 4.35 -3.93 1.54
N LEU A 27 3.40 -3.11 1.08
CA LEU A 27 2.24 -3.53 0.32
C LEU A 27 2.27 -2.81 -1.02
N LEU A 28 2.31 -3.60 -2.09
CA LEU A 28 2.37 -3.12 -3.45
C LEU A 28 1.11 -3.55 -4.20
N VAL A 29 0.46 -2.62 -4.87
CA VAL A 29 -0.71 -2.87 -5.72
C VAL A 29 -0.37 -2.46 -7.14
N GLY A 30 -0.60 -3.33 -8.13
CA GLY A 30 -0.35 -3.04 -9.53
C GLY A 30 -1.38 -3.66 -10.44
N ILE A 31 -1.93 -2.86 -11.34
CA ILE A 31 -2.91 -3.28 -12.33
C ILE A 31 -2.38 -2.88 -13.71
N SER A 32 -2.32 -3.83 -14.62
CA SER A 32 -1.93 -3.58 -16.02
C SER A 32 -3.10 -3.81 -16.97
N ASP A 33 -3.80 -4.93 -16.84
CA ASP A 33 -4.94 -5.28 -17.70
C ASP A 33 -6.27 -5.07 -16.97
N TYR A 34 -6.85 -3.89 -17.13
CA TYR A 34 -8.16 -3.56 -16.56
C TYR A 34 -9.32 -4.37 -17.16
N HIS A 35 -9.10 -5.05 -18.30
CA HIS A 35 -10.08 -5.94 -18.92
C HIS A 35 -10.00 -7.38 -18.39
N ALA A 36 -9.00 -7.70 -17.57
CA ALA A 36 -8.78 -9.07 -17.07
C ALA A 36 -9.95 -9.59 -16.23
N LEU A 37 -10.60 -8.73 -15.45
CA LEU A 37 -11.76 -9.10 -14.64
C LEU A 37 -13.08 -8.87 -15.38
N ASN A 38 -13.21 -7.78 -16.12
CA ASN A 38 -14.39 -7.41 -16.86
C ASN A 38 -14.00 -6.88 -18.24
N LYS A 39 -14.35 -7.61 -19.30
CA LYS A 39 -14.03 -7.25 -20.70
C LYS A 39 -14.71 -5.95 -21.18
N ALA A 40 -15.78 -5.52 -20.51
CA ALA A 40 -16.49 -4.28 -20.77
C ALA A 40 -15.97 -3.09 -19.93
N ASN A 41 -14.89 -3.27 -19.18
CA ASN A 41 -14.26 -2.17 -18.47
C ASN A 41 -13.68 -1.16 -19.45
N GLU A 42 -13.92 0.12 -19.20
CA GLU A 42 -13.53 1.22 -20.11
C GLU A 42 -12.16 1.82 -19.76
N TRP A 43 -11.52 1.41 -18.65
CA TRP A 43 -10.18 1.83 -18.29
C TRP A 43 -9.14 1.31 -19.28
N ASN A 44 -8.25 2.18 -19.74
CA ASN A 44 -7.12 1.78 -20.56
C ASN A 44 -6.14 0.91 -19.77
N ASN A 45 -5.46 -0.01 -20.46
CA ASN A 45 -4.36 -0.78 -19.89
C ASN A 45 -3.14 0.11 -19.62
N ILE A 46 -2.42 -0.18 -18.54
CA ILE A 46 -1.18 0.49 -18.12
C ILE A 46 -0.11 -0.55 -17.76
N HIS A 47 0.98 -0.14 -17.11
CA HIS A 47 2.10 -1.05 -16.81
C HIS A 47 2.31 -1.32 -15.31
N GLY A 48 1.26 -1.25 -14.48
CA GLY A 48 1.36 -1.32 -13.03
C GLY A 48 1.99 -2.59 -12.47
N THR A 49 1.82 -3.73 -13.12
CA THR A 49 2.46 -4.98 -12.69
C THR A 49 3.98 -4.97 -12.91
N ASN A 50 4.48 -4.27 -13.94
CA ASN A 50 5.92 -4.11 -14.16
C ASN A 50 6.55 -3.32 -13.02
N ASP A 51 5.90 -2.23 -12.59
CA ASP A 51 6.35 -1.39 -11.48
C ASP A 51 6.42 -2.21 -10.19
N VAL A 52 5.36 -2.96 -9.89
CA VAL A 52 5.32 -3.86 -8.72
C VAL A 52 6.45 -4.88 -8.75
N SER A 53 6.76 -5.45 -9.92
CA SER A 53 7.84 -6.42 -10.08
C SER A 53 9.21 -5.81 -9.75
N LEU A 54 9.51 -4.63 -10.31
CA LEU A 54 10.76 -3.91 -10.08
C LEU A 54 10.93 -3.51 -8.62
N ILE A 55 9.91 -2.87 -8.04
CA ILE A 55 9.92 -2.39 -6.67
C ILE A 55 10.03 -3.56 -5.68
N THR A 56 9.35 -4.68 -5.95
CA THR A 56 9.46 -5.90 -5.14
C THR A 56 10.91 -6.38 -5.02
N GLN A 57 11.65 -6.41 -6.13
CA GLN A 57 13.04 -6.84 -6.12
C GLN A 57 13.94 -5.91 -5.29
N LEU A 58 13.73 -4.60 -5.44
CA LEU A 58 14.48 -3.58 -4.70
C LEU A 58 14.20 -3.66 -3.19
N LEU A 59 12.94 -3.71 -2.79
CA LEU A 59 12.55 -3.72 -1.39
C LEU A 59 12.95 -5.01 -0.68
N LYS A 60 12.88 -6.17 -1.36
CA LYS A 60 13.38 -7.44 -0.80
C LYS A 60 14.88 -7.37 -0.50
N LYS A 61 15.68 -6.77 -1.38
CA LYS A 61 17.13 -6.55 -1.15
C LYS A 61 17.40 -5.64 0.05
N GLN A 62 16.47 -4.73 0.37
CA GLN A 62 16.53 -3.84 1.52
C GLN A 62 15.92 -4.44 2.81
N GLY A 63 15.55 -5.71 2.79
CA GLY A 63 15.02 -6.43 3.96
C GLY A 63 13.54 -6.18 4.25
N PHE A 64 12.75 -5.69 3.30
CA PHE A 64 11.31 -5.57 3.46
C PHE A 64 10.60 -6.92 3.33
N ASN A 65 9.61 -7.12 4.20
CA ASN A 65 8.59 -8.16 4.00
C ASN A 65 7.55 -7.61 3.03
N VAL A 66 7.60 -8.07 1.77
CA VAL A 66 6.80 -7.52 0.69
C VAL A 66 5.57 -8.39 0.45
N SER A 67 4.39 -7.78 0.47
CA SER A 67 3.13 -8.32 -0.04
C SER A 67 2.78 -7.60 -1.35
N ALA A 68 2.38 -8.34 -2.37
CA ALA A 68 1.97 -7.77 -3.66
C ALA A 68 0.58 -8.26 -4.05
N ILE A 69 -0.24 -7.36 -4.59
CA ILE A 69 -1.58 -7.62 -5.12
C ILE A 69 -1.59 -7.13 -6.56
N THR A 70 -1.85 -8.01 -7.52
CA THR A 70 -1.81 -7.63 -8.93
C THR A 70 -3.02 -8.14 -9.69
N GLU A 71 -3.37 -7.46 -10.78
CA GLU A 71 -4.40 -7.83 -11.74
C GLU A 71 -5.74 -8.18 -11.06
N THR A 72 -6.37 -9.30 -11.41
CA THR A 72 -7.69 -9.73 -10.92
C THR A 72 -7.80 -9.81 -9.39
N LYS A 73 -6.67 -9.83 -8.68
CA LYS A 73 -6.63 -9.79 -7.22
C LYS A 73 -6.70 -8.36 -6.66
N ALA A 74 -6.47 -7.34 -7.49
CA ALA A 74 -6.45 -5.94 -7.06
C ALA A 74 -7.86 -5.33 -7.00
N THR A 75 -8.82 -6.06 -6.44
CA THR A 75 -10.17 -5.57 -6.14
C THR A 75 -10.17 -4.68 -4.90
N ARG A 76 -11.12 -3.75 -4.81
CA ARG A 76 -11.30 -2.89 -3.63
C ARG A 76 -11.31 -3.69 -2.33
N ALA A 77 -12.14 -4.72 -2.28
CA ALA A 77 -12.29 -5.54 -1.08
C ALA A 77 -10.97 -6.20 -0.65
N ASN A 78 -10.19 -6.72 -1.61
CA ASN A 78 -8.92 -7.37 -1.29
C ASN A 78 -7.84 -6.35 -0.90
N ILE A 79 -7.76 -5.19 -1.56
CA ILE A 79 -6.82 -4.12 -1.20
C ILE A 79 -7.07 -3.68 0.25
N LEU A 80 -8.31 -3.34 0.61
CA LEU A 80 -8.66 -2.94 1.98
C LEU A 80 -8.40 -4.04 3.00
N LYS A 81 -8.67 -5.30 2.66
CA LYS A 81 -8.34 -6.45 3.51
C LYS A 81 -6.84 -6.53 3.78
N GLN A 82 -6.00 -6.34 2.77
CA GLN A 82 -4.54 -6.41 2.92
C GLN A 82 -3.99 -5.21 3.69
N LEU A 83 -4.53 -4.01 3.48
CA LEU A 83 -4.22 -2.84 4.30
C LEU A 83 -4.54 -3.10 5.79
N LYS A 84 -5.74 -3.59 6.07
CA LYS A 84 -6.14 -3.96 7.44
C LYS A 84 -5.22 -5.03 8.04
N GLN A 85 -4.84 -6.05 7.28
CA GLN A 85 -3.89 -7.07 7.76
C GLN A 85 -2.51 -6.46 8.05
N LEU A 86 -2.07 -5.49 7.23
CA LEU A 86 -0.82 -4.79 7.44
C LEU A 86 -0.84 -4.00 8.76
N THR A 87 -1.92 -3.27 9.08
CA THR A 87 -2.03 -2.53 10.35
C THR A 87 -1.91 -3.45 11.58
N HIS A 88 -2.40 -4.67 11.51
CA HIS A 88 -2.23 -5.66 12.61
C HIS A 88 -0.82 -6.24 12.72
N ARG A 89 0.00 -6.14 11.69
CA ARG A 89 1.37 -6.69 11.66
C ARG A 89 2.42 -5.68 12.07
N VAL A 90 2.15 -4.41 11.87
CA VAL A 90 3.10 -3.34 12.19
C VAL A 90 3.12 -3.04 13.68
N SER A 91 4.27 -2.64 14.18
CA SER A 91 4.48 -2.20 15.56
C SER A 91 5.21 -0.85 15.56
N LYS A 92 5.17 -0.15 16.68
CA LYS A 92 5.90 1.12 16.82
C LYS A 92 7.36 0.96 16.39
N GLY A 93 7.82 1.87 15.53
CA GLY A 93 9.17 1.86 14.98
C GLY A 93 9.33 1.01 13.71
N SER A 94 8.29 0.33 13.21
CA SER A 94 8.33 -0.32 11.90
C SER A 94 8.36 0.72 10.77
N ILE A 95 9.00 0.35 9.64
CA ILE A 95 8.87 1.10 8.38
C ILE A 95 7.79 0.43 7.55
N VAL A 96 6.87 1.23 7.03
CA VAL A 96 5.83 0.79 6.09
C VAL A 96 6.01 1.50 4.77
N TYR A 97 6.01 0.75 3.68
CA TYR A 97 6.05 1.25 2.32
C TYR A 97 4.77 0.81 1.59
N LEU A 98 3.98 1.78 1.14
CA LEU A 98 2.78 1.55 0.33
C LEU A 98 3.04 2.04 -1.09
N HIS A 99 2.65 1.26 -2.08
CA HIS A 99 2.78 1.62 -3.49
C HIS A 99 1.56 1.17 -4.27
N PHE A 100 1.02 2.11 -5.04
CA PHE A 100 -0.11 1.87 -5.93
C PHE A 100 0.28 2.31 -7.33
N SER A 101 0.33 1.36 -8.26
CA SER A 101 0.49 1.59 -9.70
C SER A 101 -0.80 1.14 -10.38
N CYS A 102 -1.78 2.04 -10.38
CA CYS A 102 -3.14 1.89 -10.91
C CYS A 102 -3.63 3.25 -11.42
N HIS A 103 -4.80 3.29 -12.05
CA HIS A 103 -5.46 4.56 -12.36
C HIS A 103 -5.90 5.28 -11.08
N GLY A 104 -6.01 6.60 -11.17
CA GLY A 104 -6.65 7.47 -10.20
C GLY A 104 -7.80 8.24 -10.85
N GLN A 105 -8.79 8.62 -10.05
CA GLN A 105 -9.92 9.41 -10.50
C GLN A 105 -10.40 10.32 -9.35
N PRO A 106 -10.66 11.62 -9.62
CA PRO A 106 -11.31 12.48 -8.65
C PRO A 106 -12.81 12.15 -8.55
N PHE A 107 -13.36 12.30 -7.35
CA PHE A 107 -14.79 12.25 -7.05
C PHE A 107 -15.21 13.53 -6.33
N GLU A 108 -16.51 13.83 -6.36
CA GLU A 108 -17.09 14.92 -5.57
C GLU A 108 -16.90 14.64 -4.08
N ASP A 109 -16.28 15.58 -3.38
CA ASP A 109 -16.12 15.55 -1.93
C ASP A 109 -17.52 15.56 -1.27
N LYS A 110 -17.80 14.54 -0.46
CA LYS A 110 -19.10 14.36 0.20
C LYS A 110 -19.09 14.78 1.65
N ASN A 111 -17.94 14.88 2.26
CA ASN A 111 -17.78 15.22 3.67
C ASN A 111 -17.37 16.68 3.90
N GLY A 112 -16.88 17.37 2.85
CA GLY A 112 -16.58 18.80 2.85
C GLY A 112 -15.26 19.14 3.53
N ASP A 113 -14.29 18.22 3.52
CA ASP A 113 -12.97 18.43 4.09
C ASP A 113 -11.91 18.86 3.06
N GLU A 114 -12.22 18.77 1.76
CA GLU A 114 -11.36 19.24 0.70
C GLU A 114 -11.67 20.66 0.24
N GLU A 115 -10.64 21.53 0.17
CA GLU A 115 -10.81 22.95 -0.21
C GLU A 115 -11.30 23.13 -1.64
N ASP A 116 -10.95 22.21 -2.55
CA ASP A 116 -11.32 22.25 -3.96
C ASP A 116 -12.61 21.49 -4.28
N GLY A 117 -13.16 20.77 -3.29
CA GLY A 117 -14.41 20.02 -3.39
C GLY A 117 -14.26 18.66 -4.11
N TRP A 118 -13.05 18.11 -4.20
CA TRP A 118 -12.78 16.84 -4.87
C TRP A 118 -11.95 15.90 -4.00
N ASP A 119 -12.44 14.66 -3.81
CA ASP A 119 -11.67 13.53 -3.25
C ASP A 119 -10.81 12.90 -4.33
N GLU A 120 -9.57 12.57 -4.04
CA GLU A 120 -8.75 11.69 -4.86
C GLU A 120 -9.09 10.22 -4.58
N SER A 121 -9.09 9.42 -5.63
CA SER A 121 -9.31 7.98 -5.45
C SER A 121 -8.38 7.11 -6.27
N LEU A 122 -8.03 5.97 -5.69
CA LEU A 122 -7.44 4.86 -6.40
C LEU A 122 -8.53 4.09 -7.15
N VAL A 123 -8.18 3.56 -8.33
CA VAL A 123 -9.08 2.77 -9.18
C VAL A 123 -8.70 1.29 -9.10
N PRO A 124 -9.37 0.47 -8.25
CA PRO A 124 -9.23 -0.98 -8.26
C PRO A 124 -9.74 -1.59 -9.57
N ILE A 125 -9.33 -2.84 -9.86
CA ILE A 125 -9.70 -3.52 -11.12
C ILE A 125 -11.21 -3.76 -11.28
N ASP A 126 -11.95 -3.74 -10.19
CA ASP A 126 -13.41 -3.90 -10.15
C ASP A 126 -14.18 -2.56 -10.15
N ALA A 127 -13.48 -1.44 -10.34
CA ALA A 127 -14.08 -0.11 -10.45
C ALA A 127 -14.34 0.25 -11.92
N PRO A 128 -15.59 0.58 -12.31
CA PRO A 128 -15.90 1.11 -13.64
C PRO A 128 -15.47 2.57 -13.77
N ILE A 129 -15.25 3.05 -15.01
CA ILE A 129 -14.84 4.43 -15.30
C ILE A 129 -15.96 5.44 -15.07
N ALA A 130 -17.20 5.05 -15.34
CA ALA A 130 -18.30 5.99 -15.37
C ALA A 130 -18.93 6.20 -13.99
N TYR A 131 -18.82 7.43 -13.47
CA TYR A 131 -19.73 7.90 -12.43
C TYR A 131 -21.14 8.07 -13.03
N LYS A 132 -22.14 7.47 -12.40
CA LYS A 132 -23.54 7.60 -12.81
C LYS A 132 -24.42 7.73 -11.57
N LYS A 133 -24.89 8.95 -11.32
CA LYS A 133 -25.75 9.27 -10.17
C LYS A 133 -26.92 8.30 -10.07
N GLY A 134 -27.12 7.73 -8.87
CA GLY A 134 -28.14 6.75 -8.59
C GLY A 134 -27.88 5.34 -9.13
N THR A 135 -26.77 5.11 -9.89
CA THR A 135 -26.41 3.80 -10.43
C THR A 135 -25.03 3.37 -9.96
N TYR A 136 -24.02 4.23 -10.16
CA TYR A 136 -22.66 4.00 -9.68
C TYR A 136 -22.03 5.33 -9.22
N GLU A 137 -21.78 5.43 -7.93
CA GLU A 137 -21.26 6.63 -7.26
C GLU A 137 -19.93 6.36 -6.56
N GLY A 138 -19.04 5.62 -7.23
CA GLY A 138 -17.68 5.40 -6.75
C GLY A 138 -17.50 4.30 -5.70
N LYS A 139 -18.51 3.48 -5.43
CA LYS A 139 -18.47 2.44 -4.36
C LYS A 139 -17.30 1.45 -4.45
N ASN A 140 -16.72 1.27 -5.63
CA ASN A 140 -15.56 0.38 -5.83
C ASN A 140 -14.24 1.15 -5.92
N HIS A 141 -14.25 2.48 -5.90
CA HIS A 141 -13.06 3.31 -5.76
C HIS A 141 -12.60 3.33 -4.28
N ILE A 142 -11.36 3.67 -4.05
CA ILE A 142 -10.79 3.85 -2.72
C ILE A 142 -10.37 5.31 -2.63
N THR A 143 -11.20 6.14 -1.99
CA THR A 143 -10.87 7.55 -1.73
C THR A 143 -9.78 7.66 -0.67
N ASP A 144 -9.11 8.77 -0.62
CA ASP A 144 -8.15 9.12 0.42
C ASP A 144 -8.77 9.06 1.81
N ASP A 145 -10.00 9.50 2.01
CA ASP A 145 -10.81 9.32 3.21
C ASP A 145 -10.83 7.89 3.77
N VAL A 146 -10.88 6.91 2.86
CA VAL A 146 -10.87 5.48 3.23
C VAL A 146 -9.48 5.04 3.67
N LEU A 147 -8.43 5.76 3.28
CA LEU A 147 -7.04 5.46 3.60
C LEU A 147 -6.55 6.19 4.86
N ALA A 148 -7.20 7.30 5.25
CA ALA A 148 -6.92 8.06 6.46
C ALA A 148 -7.36 7.31 7.72
#